data_3c18a98ed783136d7af2ab6e90e5ee13
#
_entry.id   3c18a98ed783136d7af2ab6e90e5ee13
#
_cell.length_a   1.000
_cell.length_b   1.000
_cell.length_c   1.000
_cell.angle_alpha   90.00
_cell.angle_beta   90.00
_cell.angle_gamma   90.00
#
_symmetry.space_group_name_H-M   'P 1'
#
loop_
_entity.id
_entity.type
_entity.pdbx_description
1 polymer ?
#
loop_
_entity_poly.entity_id
_entity_poly.type
_entity_poly.pdbx_seq_one_letter_code
_entity_poly.pdbx_strand_id
1 'polypeptide(L)'
;MLVRTVCTRTDRKTGSMSNRSWNTEALVLSVSSFSGDHRNVSLLVPQEHGCTIIPATLFGGARSKLRGMVSAYQSGRVWLYSNPIKNSHKITDFSVSAYRMELRESLVRSWCAAVCSEITIKTCGTVNWQLVNAFLDGLCVSDDAGCERGLLRFLWRLLQTAGLAPDIFHCGACGTEIAANVARWGGSGAGAGLGGRSVANAMGWRSGGAAISANAEIATNAASCPAESGDRRTTVNATPCPAETCCVVYSPAEDECFCAPCCRFDAHTFPLSVEAFGYLYAVTEQAPGYSRHLPLGPTAYGELKRFLFFLTEKMVGAPLKTFQMGYV
;
A
#
# COMPACT_ATOMS: atom_id res chain seq x y z
N MET A 1 3.92 17.89 -8.42
CA MET A 1 2.69 18.69 -8.24
C MET A 1 2.02 18.22 -6.94
N LEU A 2 2.21 18.97 -5.85
CA LEU A 2 1.74 18.59 -4.51
C LEU A 2 0.22 18.73 -4.46
N VAL A 3 -0.49 17.62 -4.42
CA VAL A 3 -1.93 17.63 -4.13
C VAL A 3 -2.08 17.89 -2.63
N ARG A 4 -2.19 19.16 -2.24
CA ARG A 4 -2.77 19.54 -0.95
C ARG A 4 -4.25 19.20 -1.01
N THR A 5 -4.62 17.98 -0.65
CA THR A 5 -6.02 17.62 -0.42
C THR A 5 -6.46 18.32 0.86
N VAL A 6 -6.93 19.54 0.72
CA VAL A 6 -7.72 20.20 1.75
C VAL A 6 -9.03 19.42 1.79
N CYS A 7 -9.36 18.80 2.92
CA CYS A 7 -10.68 18.26 3.19
C CYS A 7 -11.70 19.39 3.00
N THR A 8 -12.20 19.57 1.79
CA THR A 8 -13.18 20.58 1.45
C THR A 8 -14.53 20.16 2.06
N ARG A 9 -15.08 21.07 2.84
CA ARG A 9 -16.46 21.00 3.33
C ARG A 9 -17.38 20.65 2.17
N THR A 10 -18.06 19.53 2.28
CA THR A 10 -19.11 19.10 1.34
C THR A 10 -20.14 20.19 1.16
N ASP A 11 -20.40 20.54 -0.09
CA ASP A 11 -21.34 21.56 -0.52
C ASP A 11 -22.74 21.35 0.04
N ARG A 12 -23.32 22.45 0.51
CA ARG A 12 -24.71 22.55 0.92
C ARG A 12 -25.63 22.34 -0.28
N LYS A 13 -26.25 21.16 -0.41
CA LYS A 13 -27.49 21.06 -1.16
C LYS A 13 -28.64 21.63 -0.30
N THR A 14 -29.16 22.73 -0.76
CA THR A 14 -30.35 23.40 -0.25
C THR A 14 -31.59 22.56 -0.53
N GLY A 15 -32.43 22.35 0.51
CA GLY A 15 -33.85 22.16 0.35
C GLY A 15 -34.38 20.74 0.30
N SER A 16 -34.42 20.08 1.45
CA SER A 16 -35.46 19.12 1.88
C SER A 16 -35.32 18.98 3.38
N MET A 17 -36.43 18.82 4.12
CA MET A 17 -36.35 18.43 5.54
C MET A 17 -35.71 17.05 5.62
N SER A 18 -34.39 17.03 5.55
CA SER A 18 -33.61 15.81 5.56
C SER A 18 -33.79 15.13 6.91
N ASN A 19 -34.23 13.89 6.86
CA ASN A 19 -34.30 13.01 8.01
C ASN A 19 -32.96 13.10 8.75
N ARG A 20 -32.94 13.68 9.96
CA ARG A 20 -31.70 13.91 10.75
C ARG A 20 -31.07 12.60 11.17
N SER A 21 -31.84 11.51 11.10
CA SER A 21 -31.38 10.15 11.40
C SER A 21 -31.28 9.33 10.13
N TRP A 22 -30.14 8.68 9.94
CA TRP A 22 -29.85 7.82 8.78
C TRP A 22 -28.88 6.71 9.18
N ASN A 23 -28.71 5.71 8.35
CA ASN A 23 -27.78 4.61 8.60
C ASN A 23 -26.95 4.28 7.35
N THR A 24 -25.81 3.68 7.59
CA THR A 24 -24.88 3.26 6.52
C THR A 24 -23.96 2.15 7.01
N GLU A 25 -23.29 1.49 6.11
CA GLU A 25 -22.12 0.67 6.47
C GLU A 25 -20.97 1.56 6.87
N ALA A 26 -20.20 1.13 7.86
CA ALA A 26 -19.03 1.86 8.33
C ALA A 26 -17.97 0.92 8.91
N LEU A 27 -16.71 1.35 8.76
CA LEU A 27 -15.56 0.80 9.47
C LEU A 27 -15.09 1.84 10.48
N VAL A 28 -14.95 1.42 11.73
CA VAL A 28 -14.41 2.26 12.80
C VAL A 28 -12.89 2.31 12.67
N LEU A 29 -12.32 3.44 12.22
CA LEU A 29 -10.87 3.59 12.06
C LEU A 29 -10.18 3.92 13.39
N SER A 30 -10.76 4.83 14.17
CA SER A 30 -10.18 5.23 15.44
C SER A 30 -11.27 5.60 16.46
N VAL A 31 -10.92 5.38 17.72
CA VAL A 31 -11.74 5.80 18.87
C VAL A 31 -10.81 6.50 19.85
N SER A 32 -11.06 7.75 20.13
CA SER A 32 -10.29 8.57 21.08
C SER A 32 -11.19 9.11 22.19
N SER A 33 -10.60 9.36 23.36
CA SER A 33 -11.32 10.00 24.45
C SER A 33 -11.64 11.45 24.10
N PHE A 34 -12.83 11.88 24.42
CA PHE A 34 -13.28 13.26 24.34
C PHE A 34 -13.67 13.70 25.76
N SER A 35 -14.11 14.91 25.97
CA SER A 35 -14.45 15.47 27.29
C SER A 35 -15.38 14.53 28.10
N GLY A 36 -14.97 14.14 29.28
CA GLY A 36 -15.69 13.23 30.15
C GLY A 36 -15.79 11.81 29.60
N ASP A 37 -16.99 11.24 29.62
CA ASP A 37 -17.26 9.87 29.15
C ASP A 37 -17.49 9.74 27.64
N HIS A 38 -17.41 10.85 26.91
CA HIS A 38 -17.65 10.87 25.46
C HIS A 38 -16.42 10.44 24.69
N ARG A 39 -16.64 9.87 23.51
CA ARG A 39 -15.57 9.44 22.59
C ARG A 39 -15.76 10.05 21.21
N ASN A 40 -14.67 10.47 20.60
CA ASN A 40 -14.63 10.78 19.19
C ASN A 40 -14.30 9.52 18.41
N VAL A 41 -15.05 9.29 17.34
CA VAL A 41 -14.93 8.12 16.47
C VAL A 41 -14.74 8.61 15.04
N SER A 42 -13.72 8.10 14.37
CA SER A 42 -13.54 8.30 12.93
C SER A 42 -14.09 7.09 12.20
N LEU A 43 -15.11 7.30 11.38
CA LEU A 43 -15.77 6.28 10.59
C LEU A 43 -15.34 6.41 9.13
N LEU A 44 -14.88 5.31 8.52
CA LEU A 44 -14.80 5.19 7.07
C LEU A 44 -16.16 4.70 6.57
N VAL A 45 -16.73 5.42 5.63
CA VAL A 45 -18.05 5.12 5.07
C VAL A 45 -17.93 5.00 3.56
N PRO A 46 -18.41 3.90 2.95
CA PRO A 46 -18.41 3.76 1.51
C PRO A 46 -19.38 4.76 0.87
N GLN A 47 -18.98 5.27 -0.28
CA GLN A 47 -19.78 6.15 -1.13
C GLN A 47 -19.87 5.53 -2.53
N GLU A 48 -20.69 6.11 -3.38
CA GLU A 48 -20.83 5.68 -4.77
C GLU A 48 -19.49 5.68 -5.52
N HIS A 49 -18.65 6.66 -5.22
CA HIS A 49 -17.29 6.77 -5.77
C HIS A 49 -16.25 6.89 -4.65
N GLY A 50 -15.80 5.73 -4.11
CA GLY A 50 -14.76 5.68 -3.08
C GLY A 50 -15.30 5.64 -1.65
N CYS A 51 -14.65 6.33 -0.74
CA CYS A 51 -15.02 6.40 0.68
C CYS A 51 -14.90 7.82 1.21
N THR A 52 -15.51 8.06 2.35
CA THR A 52 -15.37 9.33 3.09
C THR A 52 -15.14 9.06 4.58
N ILE A 53 -14.47 10.01 5.24
CA ILE A 53 -14.29 9.97 6.70
C ILE A 53 -15.39 10.82 7.35
N ILE A 54 -16.16 10.18 8.23
CA ILE A 54 -17.17 10.85 9.03
C ILE A 54 -16.70 10.90 10.48
N PRO A 55 -16.37 12.09 11.00
CA PRO A 55 -16.14 12.26 12.42
C PRO A 55 -17.50 12.21 13.16
N ALA A 56 -17.60 11.33 14.13
CA ALA A 56 -18.82 11.15 14.93
C ALA A 56 -18.50 11.13 16.41
N THR A 57 -19.46 11.53 17.23
CA THR A 57 -19.35 11.48 18.69
C THR A 57 -20.20 10.33 19.22
N LEU A 58 -19.59 9.52 20.05
CA LEU A 58 -20.26 8.48 20.83
C LEU A 58 -20.50 9.02 22.24
N PHE A 59 -21.77 9.26 22.55
CA PHE A 59 -22.20 9.68 23.87
C PHE A 59 -22.54 8.47 24.75
N GLY A 60 -22.18 8.54 26.00
CA GLY A 60 -22.54 7.53 26.98
C GLY A 60 -21.47 7.31 28.03
N GLY A 61 -21.91 7.16 29.28
CA GLY A 61 -21.05 6.84 30.40
C GLY A 61 -20.52 5.40 30.36
N ALA A 62 -19.75 5.02 31.39
CA ALA A 62 -19.11 3.70 31.50
C ALA A 62 -20.08 2.50 31.36
N ARG A 63 -21.36 2.70 31.68
CA ARG A 63 -22.40 1.66 31.59
C ARG A 63 -23.10 1.58 30.23
N SER A 64 -22.74 2.42 29.26
CA SER A 64 -23.38 2.40 27.95
C SER A 64 -23.00 1.13 27.17
N LYS A 65 -23.99 0.33 26.79
CA LYS A 65 -23.82 -0.86 25.94
C LYS A 65 -23.13 -0.49 24.61
N LEU A 66 -23.50 0.64 24.03
CA LEU A 66 -22.97 1.13 22.78
C LEU A 66 -21.46 1.42 22.85
N ARG A 67 -20.96 1.82 24.04
CA ARG A 67 -19.53 2.04 24.27
C ARG A 67 -18.69 0.76 24.12
N GLY A 68 -19.24 -0.39 24.49
CA GLY A 68 -18.60 -1.69 24.29
C GLY A 68 -18.69 -2.20 22.87
N MET A 69 -19.67 -1.76 22.11
CA MET A 69 -19.92 -2.19 20.72
C MET A 69 -19.13 -1.40 19.68
N VAL A 70 -18.67 -0.18 20.01
CA VAL A 70 -17.90 0.67 19.09
C VAL A 70 -16.43 0.64 19.47
N SER A 71 -15.66 -0.14 18.72
CA SER A 71 -14.21 -0.27 18.90
C SER A 71 -13.49 -0.13 17.58
N ALA A 72 -12.21 0.27 17.62
CA ALA A 72 -11.40 0.39 16.41
C ALA A 72 -11.35 -0.93 15.62
N TYR A 73 -11.38 -0.79 14.32
CA TYR A 73 -11.32 -1.84 13.27
C TYR A 73 -12.58 -2.69 13.12
N GLN A 74 -13.62 -2.46 13.90
CA GLN A 74 -14.91 -3.11 13.70
C GLN A 74 -15.63 -2.52 12.49
N SER A 75 -16.27 -3.38 11.70
CA SER A 75 -17.17 -2.98 10.62
C SER A 75 -18.60 -3.36 10.95
N GLY A 76 -19.56 -2.61 10.41
CA GLY A 76 -20.96 -2.90 10.59
C GLY A 76 -21.85 -1.77 10.12
N ARG A 77 -23.13 -1.88 10.46
CA ARG A 77 -24.12 -0.84 10.17
C ARG A 77 -24.19 0.14 11.33
N VAL A 78 -23.96 1.42 11.03
CA VAL A 78 -24.04 2.52 12.00
C VAL A 78 -25.29 3.34 11.76
N TRP A 79 -25.97 3.73 12.83
CA TRP A 79 -27.06 4.72 12.82
C TRP A 79 -26.52 6.04 13.36
N LEU A 80 -26.71 7.08 12.58
CA LEU A 80 -26.18 8.41 12.84
C LEU A 80 -27.32 9.41 12.96
N TYR A 81 -27.22 10.30 13.94
CA TYR A 81 -28.02 11.51 14.02
C TYR A 81 -27.14 12.69 13.64
N SER A 82 -27.54 13.42 12.60
CA SER A 82 -26.79 14.56 12.06
C SER A 82 -27.41 15.87 12.54
N ASN A 83 -26.57 16.75 13.10
CA ASN A 83 -26.95 18.12 13.42
C ASN A 83 -26.38 19.05 12.35
N PRO A 84 -27.20 19.56 11.42
CA PRO A 84 -26.73 20.39 10.32
C PRO A 84 -26.20 21.76 10.77
N ILE A 85 -26.69 22.27 11.91
CA ILE A 85 -26.26 23.57 12.45
C ILE A 85 -24.84 23.48 13.01
N LYS A 86 -24.54 22.37 13.73
CA LYS A 86 -23.23 22.15 14.35
C LYS A 86 -22.27 21.36 13.44
N ASN A 87 -22.74 20.93 12.27
CA ASN A 87 -22.02 20.03 11.37
C ASN A 87 -21.37 18.84 12.12
N SER A 88 -22.17 18.19 12.95
CA SER A 88 -21.72 17.09 13.83
C SER A 88 -22.62 15.87 13.70
N HIS A 89 -22.01 14.70 13.88
CA HIS A 89 -22.70 13.42 13.84
C HIS A 89 -22.63 12.76 15.21
N LYS A 90 -23.73 12.17 15.63
CA LYS A 90 -23.83 11.37 16.85
C LYS A 90 -24.13 9.93 16.47
N ILE A 91 -23.37 8.97 17.01
CA ILE A 91 -23.70 7.55 16.88
C ILE A 91 -24.86 7.25 17.83
N THR A 92 -25.97 6.76 17.28
CA THR A 92 -27.16 6.37 18.04
C THR A 92 -27.26 4.88 18.24
N ASP A 93 -26.75 4.09 17.26
CA ASP A 93 -26.67 2.64 17.34
C ASP A 93 -25.56 2.11 16.41
N PHE A 94 -25.09 0.88 16.67
CA PHE A 94 -24.09 0.19 15.86
C PHE A 94 -24.31 -1.32 15.92
N SER A 95 -24.59 -1.92 14.77
CA SER A 95 -24.69 -3.37 14.60
C SER A 95 -23.41 -3.89 13.96
N VAL A 96 -22.60 -4.60 14.75
CA VAL A 96 -21.29 -5.10 14.29
C VAL A 96 -21.48 -6.32 13.40
N SER A 97 -20.85 -6.29 12.22
CA SER A 97 -20.77 -7.43 11.29
C SER A 97 -19.41 -8.13 11.35
N ALA A 98 -18.33 -7.38 11.62
CA ALA A 98 -16.98 -7.93 11.77
C ALA A 98 -16.30 -7.32 13.00
N TYR A 99 -15.92 -8.17 13.95
CA TYR A 99 -15.33 -7.75 15.23
C TYR A 99 -13.82 -7.58 15.18
N ARG A 100 -13.08 -8.43 14.44
CA ARG A 100 -11.62 -8.44 14.27
C ARG A 100 -10.86 -8.35 15.61
N MET A 101 -11.28 -9.18 16.57
CA MET A 101 -10.68 -9.19 17.91
C MET A 101 -9.22 -9.64 17.88
N GLU A 102 -8.86 -10.48 16.92
CA GLU A 102 -7.54 -11.04 16.67
C GLU A 102 -6.46 -9.96 16.43
N LEU A 103 -6.87 -8.77 15.97
CA LEU A 103 -5.96 -7.63 15.78
C LEU A 103 -5.33 -7.14 17.09
N ARG A 104 -5.90 -7.51 18.24
CA ARG A 104 -5.40 -7.11 19.58
C ARG A 104 -4.50 -8.16 20.20
N GLU A 105 -4.40 -9.34 19.61
CA GLU A 105 -3.64 -10.47 20.16
C GLU A 105 -2.15 -10.37 19.86
N SER A 106 -1.77 -9.59 18.83
CA SER A 106 -0.39 -9.37 18.43
C SER A 106 -0.10 -7.87 18.28
N LEU A 107 1.09 -7.47 18.72
CA LEU A 107 1.57 -6.09 18.56
C LEU A 107 1.78 -5.76 17.07
N VAL A 108 2.26 -6.73 16.28
CA VAL A 108 2.46 -6.59 14.83
C VAL A 108 1.12 -6.36 14.13
N ARG A 109 0.10 -7.17 14.43
CA ARG A 109 -1.25 -7.02 13.88
C ARG A 109 -1.84 -5.66 14.21
N SER A 110 -1.76 -5.26 15.49
CA SER A 110 -2.23 -3.96 15.98
C SER A 110 -1.54 -2.80 15.27
N TRP A 111 -0.21 -2.89 15.10
CA TRP A 111 0.57 -1.89 14.40
C TRP A 111 0.20 -1.80 12.90
N CYS A 112 0.11 -2.91 12.19
CA CYS A 112 -0.31 -2.93 10.79
C CYS A 112 -1.70 -2.32 10.60
N ALA A 113 -2.65 -2.63 11.49
CA ALA A 113 -3.99 -2.04 11.48
C ALA A 113 -3.95 -0.53 11.77
N ALA A 114 -3.08 -0.08 12.69
CA ALA A 114 -2.89 1.33 12.99
C ALA A 114 -2.30 2.11 11.80
N VAL A 115 -1.33 1.52 11.08
CA VAL A 115 -0.78 2.07 9.83
C VAL A 115 -1.89 2.28 8.80
N CYS A 116 -2.68 1.25 8.54
CA CYS A 116 -3.81 1.32 7.62
C CYS A 116 -4.79 2.44 8.00
N SER A 117 -5.13 2.52 9.29
CA SER A 117 -6.05 3.52 9.81
C SER A 117 -5.49 4.95 9.68
N GLU A 118 -4.22 5.17 10.04
CA GLU A 118 -3.59 6.48 9.92
C GLU A 118 -3.55 6.97 8.49
N ILE A 119 -3.14 6.11 7.55
CA ILE A 119 -3.12 6.43 6.12
C ILE A 119 -4.52 6.80 5.65
N THR A 120 -5.52 5.96 5.95
CA THR A 120 -6.91 6.18 5.55
C THR A 120 -7.46 7.51 6.08
N ILE A 121 -7.16 7.87 7.32
CA ILE A 121 -7.57 9.14 7.90
C ILE A 121 -6.85 10.32 7.23
N LYS A 122 -5.53 10.22 7.03
CA LYS A 122 -4.74 11.30 6.43
C LYS A 122 -5.06 11.55 4.95
N THR A 123 -5.47 10.51 4.24
CA THR A 123 -5.95 10.61 2.84
C THR A 123 -7.43 10.97 2.76
N CYS A 124 -8.06 11.36 3.88
CA CYS A 124 -9.48 11.73 3.96
C CYS A 124 -10.44 10.66 3.40
N GLY A 125 -10.07 9.39 3.48
CA GLY A 125 -10.86 8.28 2.97
C GLY A 125 -10.72 8.05 1.46
N THR A 126 -9.75 8.68 0.80
CA THR A 126 -9.44 8.42 -0.61
C THR A 126 -8.75 7.05 -0.74
N VAL A 127 -9.48 6.00 -0.42
CA VAL A 127 -9.02 4.60 -0.41
C VAL A 127 -10.13 3.71 -0.95
N ASN A 128 -9.76 2.51 -1.37
CA ASN A 128 -10.73 1.51 -1.78
C ASN A 128 -11.27 0.77 -0.54
N TRP A 129 -12.60 0.75 -0.37
CA TRP A 129 -13.29 0.08 0.74
C TRP A 129 -12.93 -1.41 0.85
N GLN A 130 -12.94 -2.11 -0.28
CA GLN A 130 -12.64 -3.54 -0.32
C GLN A 130 -11.18 -3.81 0.05
N LEU A 131 -10.25 -2.97 -0.43
CA LEU A 131 -8.83 -3.10 -0.13
C LEU A 131 -8.55 -2.97 1.37
N VAL A 132 -9.15 -1.97 2.02
CA VAL A 132 -9.00 -1.73 3.47
C VAL A 132 -9.57 -2.88 4.28
N ASN A 133 -10.81 -3.31 3.99
CA ASN A 133 -11.44 -4.41 4.72
C ASN A 133 -10.72 -5.75 4.49
N ALA A 134 -10.37 -6.08 3.24
CA ALA A 134 -9.63 -7.30 2.92
C ALA A 134 -8.24 -7.34 3.58
N PHE A 135 -7.58 -6.20 3.73
CA PHE A 135 -6.33 -6.11 4.47
C PHE A 135 -6.53 -6.40 5.95
N LEU A 136 -7.48 -5.74 6.62
CA LEU A 136 -7.78 -5.96 8.04
C LEU A 136 -8.23 -7.40 8.34
N ASP A 137 -9.06 -7.98 7.47
CA ASP A 137 -9.47 -9.39 7.57
C ASP A 137 -8.28 -10.34 7.37
N GLY A 138 -7.38 -9.99 6.45
CA GLY A 138 -6.14 -10.73 6.22
C GLY A 138 -5.20 -10.75 7.41
N LEU A 139 -5.12 -9.64 8.17
CA LEU A 139 -4.33 -9.57 9.40
C LEU A 139 -4.86 -10.52 10.49
N CYS A 140 -6.18 -10.72 10.57
CA CYS A 140 -6.78 -11.59 11.58
C CYS A 140 -6.36 -13.07 11.43
N VAL A 141 -6.09 -13.51 10.20
CA VAL A 141 -5.79 -14.92 9.89
C VAL A 141 -4.31 -15.18 9.58
N SER A 142 -3.46 -14.15 9.62
CA SER A 142 -2.03 -14.26 9.30
C SER A 142 -1.19 -14.36 10.59
N ASP A 143 -0.03 -15.00 10.51
CA ASP A 143 1.04 -14.86 11.49
C ASP A 143 1.72 -13.47 11.38
N ASP A 144 2.60 -13.15 12.30
CA ASP A 144 3.24 -11.84 12.35
C ASP A 144 4.04 -11.55 11.07
N ALA A 145 4.82 -12.49 10.56
CA ALA A 145 5.55 -12.34 9.30
C ALA A 145 4.61 -12.20 8.09
N GLY A 146 3.47 -12.90 8.11
CA GLY A 146 2.40 -12.75 7.12
C GLY A 146 1.74 -11.39 7.18
N CYS A 147 1.58 -10.81 8.37
CA CYS A 147 1.05 -9.45 8.56
C CYS A 147 2.00 -8.40 8.00
N GLU A 148 3.30 -8.52 8.26
CA GLU A 148 4.32 -7.63 7.72
C GLU A 148 4.37 -7.66 6.19
N ARG A 149 4.41 -8.86 5.58
CA ARG A 149 4.30 -9.00 4.12
C ARG A 149 2.95 -8.49 3.60
N GLY A 150 1.88 -8.70 4.37
CA GLY A 150 0.54 -8.17 4.10
C GLY A 150 0.53 -6.66 4.01
N LEU A 151 1.23 -5.98 4.92
CA LEU A 151 1.37 -4.52 4.91
C LEU A 151 2.05 -4.03 3.63
N LEU A 152 3.17 -4.65 3.21
CA LEU A 152 3.84 -4.26 1.97
C LEU A 152 2.91 -4.39 0.75
N ARG A 153 2.16 -5.50 0.65
CA ARG A 153 1.17 -5.70 -0.41
C ARG A 153 0.05 -4.65 -0.37
N PHE A 154 -0.43 -4.33 0.82
CA PHE A 154 -1.45 -3.30 1.01
C PHE A 154 -0.95 -1.93 0.54
N LEU A 155 0.24 -1.51 0.98
CA LEU A 155 0.83 -0.23 0.60
C LEU A 155 1.05 -0.13 -0.91
N TRP A 156 1.59 -1.18 -1.54
CA TRP A 156 1.79 -1.20 -2.98
C TRP A 156 0.49 -1.06 -3.75
N ARG A 157 -0.53 -1.85 -3.41
CA ARG A 157 -1.85 -1.77 -4.05
C ARG A 157 -2.57 -0.45 -3.80
N LEU A 158 -2.36 0.13 -2.63
CA LEU A 158 -2.87 1.46 -2.32
C LEU A 158 -2.27 2.51 -3.25
N LEU A 159 -0.95 2.49 -3.45
CA LEU A 159 -0.25 3.38 -4.39
C LEU A 159 -0.72 3.16 -5.83
N GLN A 160 -0.90 1.91 -6.26
CA GLN A 160 -1.43 1.59 -7.58
C GLN A 160 -2.85 2.12 -7.78
N THR A 161 -3.75 1.91 -6.80
CA THR A 161 -5.14 2.40 -6.89
C THR A 161 -5.24 3.92 -6.85
N ALA A 162 -4.26 4.57 -6.20
CA ALA A 162 -4.13 6.02 -6.19
C ALA A 162 -3.47 6.60 -7.46
N GLY A 163 -2.94 5.74 -8.36
CA GLY A 163 -2.19 6.17 -9.54
C GLY A 163 -0.84 6.81 -9.21
N LEU A 164 -0.26 6.46 -8.06
CA LEU A 164 0.99 7.04 -7.55
C LEU A 164 2.12 6.00 -7.42
N ALA A 165 1.86 4.76 -7.83
CA ALA A 165 2.92 3.76 -7.95
C ALA A 165 3.82 4.12 -9.14
N PRO A 166 5.15 4.17 -8.97
CA PRO A 166 6.05 4.37 -10.09
C PRO A 166 6.01 3.17 -11.05
N ASP A 167 6.29 3.42 -12.33
CA ASP A 167 6.45 2.32 -13.29
C ASP A 167 7.74 1.56 -12.98
N ILE A 168 7.57 0.35 -12.43
CA ILE A 168 8.70 -0.56 -12.16
C ILE A 168 9.04 -1.46 -13.36
N PHE A 169 8.23 -1.43 -14.43
CA PHE A 169 8.38 -2.33 -15.57
C PHE A 169 9.35 -1.81 -16.60
N HIS A 170 9.48 -0.49 -16.73
CA HIS A 170 10.33 0.14 -17.74
C HIS A 170 11.35 1.07 -17.10
N CYS A 171 12.52 1.13 -17.72
CA CYS A 171 13.58 2.05 -17.31
C CYS A 171 13.27 3.45 -17.85
N GLY A 172 13.20 4.46 -16.96
CA GLY A 172 12.93 5.86 -17.34
C GLY A 172 13.96 6.45 -18.30
N ALA A 173 15.23 5.96 -18.28
CA ALA A 173 16.28 6.47 -19.16
C ALA A 173 16.32 5.80 -20.53
N CYS A 174 16.26 4.47 -20.60
CA CYS A 174 16.44 3.73 -21.86
C CYS A 174 15.17 3.09 -22.40
N GLY A 175 14.06 3.16 -21.67
CA GLY A 175 12.77 2.56 -22.03
C GLY A 175 12.75 1.03 -22.05
N THR A 176 13.86 0.37 -21.70
CA THR A 176 13.94 -1.09 -21.75
C THR A 176 13.08 -1.71 -20.65
N GLU A 177 12.42 -2.81 -20.96
CA GLU A 177 11.68 -3.60 -19.99
C GLU A 177 12.63 -4.19 -18.94
N ILE A 178 12.43 -3.83 -17.68
CA ILE A 178 13.31 -4.23 -16.57
C ILE A 178 13.20 -5.73 -16.29
N ALA A 179 12.01 -6.31 -16.40
CA ALA A 179 11.77 -7.74 -16.19
C ALA A 179 12.55 -8.62 -17.17
N ALA A 180 12.68 -8.19 -18.43
CA ALA A 180 13.46 -8.90 -19.44
C ALA A 180 14.96 -8.91 -19.11
N ASN A 181 15.47 -7.84 -18.50
CA ASN A 181 16.87 -7.75 -18.07
C ASN A 181 17.15 -8.62 -16.82
N VAL A 182 16.22 -8.74 -15.90
CA VAL A 182 16.36 -9.60 -14.71
C VAL A 182 16.55 -11.06 -15.10
N ALA A 183 15.85 -11.54 -16.11
CA ALA A 183 16.02 -12.89 -16.64
C ALA A 183 17.44 -13.13 -17.23
N ARG A 184 18.09 -12.08 -17.75
CA ARG A 184 19.48 -12.15 -18.24
C ARG A 184 20.52 -12.17 -17.13
N TRP A 185 20.29 -11.45 -16.03
CA TRP A 185 21.29 -11.33 -14.95
C TRP A 185 21.26 -12.51 -13.98
N GLY A 186 20.13 -13.16 -13.78
CA GLY A 186 20.05 -14.40 -13.01
C GLY A 186 20.65 -15.62 -13.69
N GLY A 187 21.06 -15.52 -14.98
CA GLY A 187 21.52 -16.62 -15.79
C GLY A 187 23.03 -16.78 -15.92
N SER A 188 23.87 -15.92 -15.36
CA SER A 188 25.32 -15.99 -15.49
C SER A 188 26.02 -17.06 -14.62
N GLY A 189 25.28 -17.87 -13.91
CA GLY A 189 25.79 -18.91 -12.99
C GLY A 189 25.39 -20.33 -13.26
N ALA A 190 24.95 -20.75 -14.47
CA ALA A 190 24.92 -22.15 -14.94
C ALA A 190 24.38 -22.27 -16.37
N GLY A 191 25.24 -22.65 -17.31
CA GLY A 191 24.94 -23.50 -18.50
C GLY A 191 23.78 -23.10 -19.42
N ALA A 192 24.18 -22.71 -20.64
CA ALA A 192 23.42 -22.58 -21.86
C ALA A 192 22.12 -23.39 -21.98
N GLY A 193 21.03 -22.68 -22.41
CA GLY A 193 19.90 -23.29 -23.07
C GLY A 193 18.58 -23.30 -22.31
N LEU A 194 17.93 -22.14 -22.16
CA LEU A 194 16.53 -22.11 -21.80
C LEU A 194 15.82 -21.02 -22.60
N GLY A 195 15.18 -21.42 -23.70
CA GLY A 195 14.21 -20.58 -24.38
C GLY A 195 13.03 -20.22 -23.47
N GLY A 196 12.62 -18.98 -23.51
CA GLY A 196 11.28 -18.48 -23.14
C GLY A 196 10.70 -18.89 -21.79
N ARG A 197 11.45 -18.86 -20.69
CA ARG A 197 10.86 -19.06 -19.35
C ARG A 197 10.46 -17.73 -18.75
N SER A 198 9.21 -17.64 -18.29
CA SER A 198 8.68 -16.50 -17.59
C SER A 198 9.54 -16.11 -16.39
N VAL A 199 9.60 -14.82 -16.06
CA VAL A 199 10.36 -14.27 -14.91
C VAL A 199 10.05 -15.03 -13.61
N ALA A 200 8.81 -15.49 -13.42
CA ALA A 200 8.40 -16.32 -12.29
C ALA A 200 9.17 -17.65 -12.20
N ASN A 201 9.49 -18.27 -13.34
CA ASN A 201 10.29 -19.50 -13.38
C ASN A 201 11.79 -19.24 -13.14
N ALA A 202 12.31 -18.10 -13.58
CA ALA A 202 13.70 -17.71 -13.33
C ALA A 202 13.95 -17.45 -11.83
N MET A 203 12.93 -17.05 -11.09
CA MET A 203 12.97 -16.82 -9.63
C MET A 203 12.66 -18.09 -8.81
N GLY A 204 12.53 -19.27 -9.42
CA GLY A 204 12.26 -20.53 -8.73
C GLY A 204 10.80 -20.66 -8.22
N TRP A 205 9.93 -19.77 -8.62
CA TRP A 205 8.50 -19.82 -8.23
C TRP A 205 7.75 -20.72 -9.20
N ARG A 206 7.55 -21.97 -8.80
CA ARG A 206 6.74 -22.90 -9.56
C ARG A 206 5.26 -22.55 -9.39
N SER A 207 4.63 -22.05 -10.45
CA SER A 207 3.18 -21.97 -10.55
C SER A 207 2.60 -23.38 -10.62
N GLY A 208 1.91 -23.83 -9.60
CA GLY A 208 1.09 -25.02 -9.68
C GLY A 208 -0.15 -24.73 -10.54
N GLY A 209 -0.22 -25.32 -11.71
CA GLY A 209 -1.45 -25.57 -12.45
C GLY A 209 -1.87 -24.53 -13.49
N ALA A 210 -1.97 -25.04 -14.70
CA ALA A 210 -2.59 -24.55 -15.95
C ALA A 210 -1.66 -23.81 -16.92
N ALA A 211 -1.29 -24.59 -17.96
CA ALA A 211 -0.62 -24.10 -19.15
C ALA A 211 -1.53 -23.15 -19.91
N ILE A 212 -1.16 -21.87 -19.99
CA ILE A 212 -1.67 -20.95 -21.01
C ILE A 212 -0.62 -20.94 -22.13
N SER A 213 -0.95 -21.57 -23.25
CA SER A 213 -0.15 -21.48 -24.46
C SER A 213 -0.32 -20.08 -25.04
N ALA A 214 0.71 -19.26 -24.94
CA ALA A 214 0.84 -18.04 -25.72
C ALA A 214 2.01 -18.24 -26.68
N ASN A 215 1.71 -18.55 -27.93
CA ASN A 215 2.62 -18.36 -29.04
C ASN A 215 2.79 -16.86 -29.27
N ALA A 216 3.90 -16.31 -28.79
CA ALA A 216 4.40 -15.01 -29.20
C ALA A 216 5.80 -15.24 -29.75
N GLU A 217 5.95 -15.13 -31.05
CA GLU A 217 7.23 -14.96 -31.73
C GLU A 217 7.81 -13.61 -31.25
N ILE A 218 8.73 -13.65 -30.30
CA ILE A 218 9.49 -12.48 -29.86
C ILE A 218 10.64 -12.31 -30.84
N ALA A 219 10.51 -11.30 -31.70
CA ALA A 219 11.59 -10.81 -32.54
C ALA A 219 12.80 -10.45 -31.65
N THR A 220 13.92 -11.10 -31.91
CA THR A 220 15.20 -10.83 -31.26
C THR A 220 15.79 -9.51 -31.78
N ASN A 221 15.33 -8.39 -31.24
CA ASN A 221 16.07 -7.14 -31.35
C ASN A 221 16.78 -6.88 -30.02
N ALA A 222 18.04 -7.39 -29.97
CA ALA A 222 18.96 -7.05 -28.89
C ALA A 222 19.44 -5.60 -29.08
N ALA A 223 18.68 -4.64 -28.63
CA ALA A 223 19.17 -3.29 -28.41
C ALA A 223 20.02 -3.31 -27.13
N SER A 224 21.33 -3.42 -27.28
CA SER A 224 22.29 -3.03 -26.24
C SER A 224 22.04 -1.56 -25.92
N CYS A 225 21.87 -1.21 -24.62
CA CYS A 225 21.83 0.19 -24.20
C CYS A 225 23.01 0.92 -24.84
N PRO A 226 22.80 2.00 -25.61
CA PRO A 226 23.88 2.79 -26.15
C PRO A 226 24.62 3.42 -24.99
N ALA A 227 25.86 3.01 -24.74
CA ALA A 227 26.77 3.74 -23.89
C ALA A 227 27.13 5.03 -24.65
N GLU A 228 26.37 6.07 -24.49
CA GLU A 228 26.74 7.40 -24.98
C GLU A 228 27.97 7.87 -24.22
N SER A 229 29.06 8.03 -24.98
CA SER A 229 30.29 8.68 -24.59
C SER A 229 30.01 10.20 -24.46
N GLY A 230 29.46 10.62 -23.32
CA GLY A 230 29.20 12.00 -22.94
C GLY A 230 29.97 12.37 -21.69
N ASP A 231 30.93 13.23 -21.89
CA ASP A 231 31.75 14.04 -21.00
C ASP A 231 31.61 13.86 -19.47
N ARG A 232 32.55 13.12 -18.90
CA ARG A 232 32.71 12.93 -17.46
C ARG A 232 33.36 14.16 -16.86
N ARG A 233 32.55 15.00 -16.22
CA ARG A 233 33.02 15.91 -15.15
C ARG A 233 31.92 16.14 -14.14
N THR A 234 31.91 15.35 -13.08
CA THR A 234 31.84 15.80 -11.68
C THR A 234 31.93 14.58 -10.77
N THR A 235 33.05 14.49 -10.08
CA THR A 235 33.34 13.53 -9.03
C THR A 235 32.48 13.84 -7.82
N VAL A 236 31.43 13.04 -7.59
CA VAL A 236 30.85 12.85 -6.29
C VAL A 236 31.05 11.38 -5.96
N ASN A 237 31.55 11.08 -4.75
CA ASN A 237 31.84 9.74 -4.26
C ASN A 237 30.56 8.85 -4.27
N ALA A 238 30.16 8.38 -5.42
CA ALA A 238 29.10 7.40 -5.55
C ALA A 238 29.72 6.02 -5.29
N THR A 239 29.39 5.42 -4.16
CA THR A 239 29.72 4.01 -3.89
C THR A 239 29.07 3.18 -5.01
N PRO A 240 29.81 2.40 -5.81
CA PRO A 240 29.21 1.56 -6.82
C PRO A 240 28.28 0.58 -6.12
N CYS A 241 27.02 0.50 -6.57
CA CYS A 241 26.14 -0.59 -6.20
C CYS A 241 26.83 -1.89 -6.61
N PRO A 242 26.86 -2.92 -5.77
CA PRO A 242 27.25 -4.24 -6.21
C PRO A 242 26.27 -4.66 -7.32
N ALA A 243 26.70 -4.49 -8.56
CA ALA A 243 25.92 -4.73 -9.78
C ALA A 243 25.36 -6.17 -9.87
N GLU A 244 25.79 -7.03 -8.98
CA GLU A 244 25.39 -8.44 -8.90
C GLU A 244 24.07 -8.68 -8.15
N THR A 245 23.56 -7.71 -7.38
CA THR A 245 22.39 -7.90 -6.51
C THR A 245 21.23 -6.94 -6.76
N CYS A 246 21.47 -5.78 -7.36
CA CYS A 246 20.45 -4.76 -7.62
C CYS A 246 19.97 -4.84 -9.07
N CYS A 247 18.65 -4.85 -9.28
CA CYS A 247 18.09 -4.84 -10.64
C CYS A 247 17.36 -3.55 -11.01
N VAL A 248 16.84 -2.85 -10.02
CA VAL A 248 16.04 -1.62 -10.18
C VAL A 248 16.44 -0.62 -9.13
N VAL A 249 16.50 0.64 -9.52
CA VAL A 249 16.72 1.74 -8.58
C VAL A 249 15.67 2.81 -8.82
N TYR A 250 14.93 3.14 -7.79
CA TYR A 250 14.01 4.26 -7.84
C TYR A 250 14.73 5.55 -7.43
N SER A 251 14.59 6.59 -8.25
CA SER A 251 15.09 7.95 -7.98
C SER A 251 13.95 8.87 -7.56
N PRO A 252 13.94 9.37 -6.32
CA PRO A 252 12.93 10.34 -5.88
C PRO A 252 12.98 11.67 -6.60
N ALA A 253 14.15 12.05 -7.12
CA ALA A 253 14.36 13.32 -7.84
C ALA A 253 13.65 13.33 -9.18
N GLU A 254 13.65 12.20 -9.87
CA GLU A 254 13.06 12.02 -11.20
C GLU A 254 11.67 11.38 -11.12
N ASP A 255 11.32 10.77 -9.97
CA ASP A 255 10.10 10.01 -9.72
C ASP A 255 9.96 8.78 -10.64
N GLU A 256 11.09 8.19 -11.03
CA GLU A 256 11.18 7.10 -11.99
C GLU A 256 12.07 5.96 -11.49
N CYS A 257 11.88 4.79 -12.11
CA CYS A 257 12.72 3.61 -11.90
C CYS A 257 13.73 3.46 -13.03
N PHE A 258 14.94 3.05 -12.68
CA PHE A 258 16.04 2.87 -13.60
C PHE A 258 16.59 1.46 -13.50
N CYS A 259 17.00 0.89 -14.63
CA CYS A 259 17.77 -0.34 -14.63
C CYS A 259 19.20 -0.07 -14.11
N ALA A 260 19.86 -1.09 -13.57
CA ALA A 260 21.18 -0.94 -12.95
C ALA A 260 22.24 -0.25 -13.85
N PRO A 261 22.30 -0.51 -15.19
CA PRO A 261 23.23 0.20 -16.08
C PRO A 261 22.95 1.69 -16.25
N CYS A 262 21.70 2.12 -16.16
CA CYS A 262 21.28 3.52 -16.38
C CYS A 262 21.22 4.33 -15.09
N CYS A 263 21.25 3.66 -13.93
CA CYS A 263 21.09 4.32 -12.66
C CYS A 263 22.30 5.15 -12.25
N ARG A 264 22.02 6.34 -11.69
CA ARG A 264 22.97 7.13 -10.92
C ARG A 264 22.63 6.95 -9.45
N PHE A 265 23.49 6.26 -8.71
CA PHE A 265 23.31 6.05 -7.30
C PHE A 265 23.68 7.29 -6.52
N ASP A 266 22.78 7.76 -5.70
CA ASP A 266 23.04 8.76 -4.66
C ASP A 266 22.48 8.29 -3.31
N ALA A 267 22.69 9.07 -2.25
CA ALA A 267 22.24 8.73 -0.90
C ALA A 267 20.72 8.70 -0.73
N HIS A 268 19.97 9.18 -1.71
CA HIS A 268 18.52 9.30 -1.66
C HIS A 268 17.80 8.27 -2.54
N THR A 269 18.52 7.48 -3.33
CA THR A 269 17.92 6.45 -4.18
C THR A 269 17.54 5.19 -3.40
N PHE A 270 16.56 4.45 -3.94
CA PHE A 270 16.07 3.20 -3.36
C PHE A 270 16.42 2.03 -4.29
N PRO A 271 17.55 1.36 -4.04
CA PRO A 271 17.89 0.13 -4.77
C PRO A 271 16.97 -1.00 -4.34
N LEU A 272 16.50 -1.77 -5.31
CA LEU A 272 15.71 -2.97 -5.13
C LEU A 272 16.46 -4.17 -5.70
N SER A 273 16.65 -5.18 -4.89
CA SER A 273 17.21 -6.47 -5.32
C SER A 273 16.27 -7.19 -6.29
N VAL A 274 16.80 -8.21 -6.99
CA VAL A 274 16.02 -9.08 -7.87
C VAL A 274 14.81 -9.67 -7.13
N GLU A 275 14.99 -10.08 -5.86
CA GLU A 275 13.93 -10.64 -5.04
C GLU A 275 12.86 -9.58 -4.71
N ALA A 276 13.26 -8.37 -4.29
CA ALA A 276 12.34 -7.29 -3.97
C ALA A 276 11.53 -6.85 -5.20
N PHE A 277 12.20 -6.68 -6.34
CA PHE A 277 11.53 -6.38 -7.61
C PHE A 277 10.54 -7.48 -8.00
N GLY A 278 10.99 -8.74 -7.98
CA GLY A 278 10.16 -9.88 -8.34
C GLY A 278 8.92 -10.01 -7.45
N TYR A 279 9.06 -9.68 -6.16
CA TYR A 279 7.91 -9.64 -5.25
C TYR A 279 6.89 -8.58 -5.67
N LEU A 280 7.30 -7.35 -5.97
CA LEU A 280 6.38 -6.30 -6.44
C LEU A 280 5.76 -6.65 -7.79
N TYR A 281 6.57 -7.19 -8.71
CA TYR A 281 6.09 -7.68 -9.99
C TYR A 281 4.96 -8.72 -9.80
N ALA A 282 5.19 -9.72 -8.97
CA ALA A 282 4.21 -10.76 -8.70
C ALA A 282 2.97 -10.22 -7.97
N VAL A 283 3.11 -9.25 -7.07
CA VAL A 283 1.97 -8.58 -6.41
C VAL A 283 1.13 -7.79 -7.41
N THR A 284 1.76 -7.24 -8.45
CA THR A 284 1.06 -6.48 -9.50
C THR A 284 0.29 -7.41 -10.44
N GLU A 285 0.97 -8.46 -10.94
CA GLU A 285 0.43 -9.33 -11.98
C GLU A 285 -0.52 -10.42 -11.46
N GLN A 286 -0.36 -10.84 -10.21
CA GLN A 286 -1.10 -11.96 -9.68
C GLN A 286 -2.30 -11.53 -8.83
N ALA A 287 -3.33 -12.38 -8.85
CA ALA A 287 -4.49 -12.22 -7.98
C ALA A 287 -4.07 -12.21 -6.48
N PRO A 288 -4.80 -11.49 -5.62
CA PRO A 288 -4.48 -11.34 -4.19
C PRO A 288 -4.27 -12.65 -3.42
N GLY A 289 -4.96 -13.71 -3.81
CA GLY A 289 -4.83 -15.04 -3.20
C GLY A 289 -3.45 -15.66 -3.40
N TYR A 290 -2.87 -15.51 -4.58
CA TYR A 290 -1.54 -16.05 -4.90
C TYR A 290 -0.42 -15.26 -4.23
N SER A 291 -0.49 -13.94 -4.27
CA SER A 291 0.56 -13.07 -3.70
C SER A 291 0.69 -13.20 -2.18
N ARG A 292 -0.30 -13.80 -1.50
CA ARG A 292 -0.27 -14.03 -0.04
C ARG A 292 0.81 -15.02 0.38
N HIS A 293 1.10 -16.01 -0.46
CA HIS A 293 2.03 -17.11 -0.16
C HIS A 293 3.44 -16.89 -0.71
N LEU A 294 3.70 -15.74 -1.33
CA LEU A 294 5.03 -15.44 -1.86
C LEU A 294 6.05 -15.31 -0.72
N PRO A 295 7.17 -16.04 -0.81
CA PRO A 295 8.26 -15.85 0.14
C PRO A 295 8.90 -14.48 -0.06
N LEU A 296 9.48 -13.94 1.00
CA LEU A 296 10.25 -12.70 0.96
C LEU A 296 11.32 -12.77 2.05
N GLY A 297 12.58 -12.75 1.63
CA GLY A 297 13.72 -12.76 2.54
C GLY A 297 13.88 -11.45 3.30
N PRO A 298 14.62 -11.44 4.42
CA PRO A 298 14.72 -10.29 5.31
C PRO A 298 15.34 -9.07 4.64
N THR A 299 16.33 -9.25 3.75
CA THR A 299 16.97 -8.16 3.01
C THR A 299 15.98 -7.49 2.06
N ALA A 300 15.32 -8.27 1.21
CA ALA A 300 14.32 -7.77 0.27
C ALA A 300 13.10 -7.14 0.99
N TYR A 301 12.70 -7.70 2.14
CA TYR A 301 11.70 -7.09 2.99
C TYR A 301 12.13 -5.71 3.48
N GLY A 302 13.38 -5.55 3.95
CA GLY A 302 13.91 -4.27 4.41
C GLY A 302 14.00 -3.22 3.29
N GLU A 303 14.37 -3.62 2.08
CA GLU A 303 14.40 -2.77 0.90
C GLU A 303 12.99 -2.28 0.55
N LEU A 304 12.04 -3.19 0.45
CA LEU A 304 10.64 -2.87 0.14
C LEU A 304 9.99 -2.01 1.23
N LYS A 305 10.27 -2.30 2.50
CA LYS A 305 9.74 -1.51 3.62
C LYS A 305 10.17 -0.05 3.48
N ARG A 306 11.47 0.21 3.30
CA ARG A 306 12.01 1.58 3.12
C ARG A 306 11.40 2.28 1.91
N PHE A 307 11.35 1.60 0.78
CA PHE A 307 10.83 2.12 -0.47
C PHE A 307 9.33 2.46 -0.37
N LEU A 308 8.50 1.51 0.09
CA LEU A 308 7.06 1.70 0.18
C LEU A 308 6.66 2.70 1.27
N PHE A 309 7.40 2.76 2.37
CA PHE A 309 7.18 3.76 3.39
C PHE A 309 7.43 5.16 2.86
N PHE A 310 8.55 5.35 2.14
CA PHE A 310 8.85 6.62 1.49
C PHE A 310 7.75 7.03 0.51
N LEU A 311 7.33 6.15 -0.40
CA LEU A 311 6.27 6.45 -1.36
C LEU A 311 4.94 6.77 -0.67
N THR A 312 4.62 6.06 0.41
CA THR A 312 3.39 6.29 1.17
C THR A 312 3.41 7.65 1.86
N GLU A 313 4.52 8.04 2.50
CA GLU A 313 4.65 9.37 3.09
C GLU A 313 4.62 10.49 2.04
N LYS A 314 5.21 10.25 0.87
CA LYS A 314 5.12 11.14 -0.29
C LYS A 314 3.66 11.30 -0.75
N MET A 315 2.90 10.20 -0.86
CA MET A 315 1.46 10.21 -1.19
C MET A 315 0.64 11.01 -0.16
N VAL A 316 0.90 10.78 1.12
CA VAL A 316 0.18 11.44 2.22
C VAL A 316 0.59 12.91 2.36
N GLY A 317 1.80 13.27 1.91
CA GLY A 317 2.38 14.61 2.04
C GLY A 317 2.82 14.97 3.46
N ALA A 318 2.92 13.98 4.35
CA ALA A 318 3.36 14.16 5.74
C ALA A 318 3.90 12.85 6.32
N PRO A 319 4.84 12.92 7.28
CA PRO A 319 5.33 11.75 7.97
C PRO A 319 4.21 11.03 8.73
N LEU A 320 4.27 9.70 8.74
CA LEU A 320 3.33 8.85 9.44
C LEU A 320 3.85 8.53 10.84
N LYS A 321 3.05 8.84 11.86
CA LYS A 321 3.42 8.56 13.26
C LYS A 321 3.64 7.06 13.49
N THR A 322 2.80 6.23 12.87
CA THR A 322 2.91 4.77 12.97
C THR A 322 4.20 4.23 12.38
N PHE A 323 4.76 4.87 11.33
CA PHE A 323 6.07 4.50 10.78
C PHE A 323 7.22 4.87 11.71
N GLN A 324 7.11 6.02 12.40
CA GLN A 324 8.12 6.48 13.38
C GLN A 324 8.11 5.68 14.67
N MET A 325 6.93 5.22 15.11
CA MET A 325 6.79 4.39 16.30
C MET A 325 7.43 3.01 16.12
N GLY A 326 7.62 2.59 14.88
CA GLY A 326 8.30 1.40 14.41
C GLY A 326 8.08 0.19 15.31
N TYR A 327 7.60 -0.91 14.76
CA TYR A 327 7.82 -2.19 15.39
C TYR A 327 9.31 -2.51 15.18
N VAL A 328 10.10 -2.31 16.22
CA VAL A 328 11.53 -2.63 16.26
C VAL A 328 11.72 -4.12 16.47
#